data_360d05a15b9676130170ee53279c80db
#
_entry.id   360d05a15b9676130170ee53279c80db
#
_cell.length_a   1.000
_cell.length_b   1.000
_cell.length_c   1.000
_cell.angle_alpha   90.00
_cell.angle_beta   90.00
_cell.angle_gamma   90.00
#
_symmetry.space_group_name_H-M   'P 1'
#
loop_
_entity.id
_entity.type
_entity.pdbx_description
1 polymer ?
#
loop_
_entity_poly.entity_id
_entity_poly.type
_entity_poly.pdbx_seq_one_letter_code
_entity_poly.pdbx_strand_id
1 'polypeptide(L)'
;MPKTMTHHRGHRDHREGPKHRLSALCVLCGGFFALRWRARPLRSSTLVILETILLAVWAVGTLHAQTANVSIPAWIEANDCSLPPKFEAALNGKAVPVRAQLGPGSDQIILVVLDLTGDLTLVEAAKQALIAEVSKLAPNAWVGLLRTQDGLQVLADPGASRESLIDAIRSLSNSTEPDLLETVQAALTLADGIMRRSPVRVSVLYITDGSIYSYRDDYTNPVINESDPHDLSRRFPEALINAKISKLVEAASSLQAPLFAVHLNYRRDRLNIAYQNGLETLADATGGKGDICRSEAEIPEAVSAMFARISNAWRLTLALPTRIHYNIQIHLSAPCGDEDLRISWRTHLRPKEG
;
A
#
# COMPACT_ATOMS: atom_id res chain seq x y z
N MET A 1 -29.59 -51.04 33.82
CA MET A 1 -30.78 -50.92 32.96
C MET A 1 -30.38 -50.07 31.77
N PRO A 2 -30.38 -50.62 30.55
CA PRO A 2 -30.00 -49.91 29.37
C PRO A 2 -31.21 -49.22 28.70
N LYS A 3 -31.04 -48.02 28.14
CA LYS A 3 -32.02 -47.40 27.23
C LYS A 3 -31.37 -47.11 25.88
N THR A 4 -31.73 -47.95 25.00
CA THR A 4 -32.05 -47.92 23.54
C THR A 4 -31.68 -46.64 22.75
N MET A 5 -30.85 -46.91 21.73
CA MET A 5 -30.65 -46.13 20.52
C MET A 5 -31.95 -45.98 19.70
N THR A 6 -32.17 -44.81 19.17
CA THR A 6 -33.03 -44.65 17.98
C THR A 6 -32.27 -43.88 16.91
N HIS A 7 -32.03 -44.58 15.82
CA HIS A 7 -31.57 -44.05 14.53
C HIS A 7 -32.73 -43.26 13.89
N HIS A 8 -32.44 -41.99 13.50
CA HIS A 8 -33.22 -41.32 12.49
C HIS A 8 -32.36 -41.06 11.26
N ARG A 9 -32.63 -41.79 10.19
CA ARG A 9 -32.25 -41.50 8.81
C ARG A 9 -33.13 -40.37 8.35
N GLY A 10 -32.55 -39.22 7.95
CA GLY A 10 -33.22 -38.08 7.32
C GLY A 10 -32.70 -37.89 5.90
N HIS A 11 -33.61 -37.82 4.99
CA HIS A 11 -33.51 -37.74 3.54
C HIS A 11 -32.57 -36.67 2.99
N ARG A 12 -31.85 -37.05 1.93
CA ARG A 12 -31.21 -36.17 0.96
C ARG A 12 -32.30 -35.57 0.06
N ASP A 13 -32.50 -34.27 0.12
CA ASP A 13 -33.15 -33.51 -0.93
C ASP A 13 -32.11 -32.79 -1.78
N HIS A 14 -32.02 -33.22 -3.03
CA HIS A 14 -31.36 -32.53 -4.11
C HIS A 14 -32.18 -31.32 -4.48
N ARG A 15 -31.71 -30.10 -4.21
CA ARG A 15 -32.20 -28.89 -4.86
C ARG A 15 -31.19 -28.40 -5.87
N GLU A 16 -31.56 -28.59 -7.13
CA GLU A 16 -30.92 -27.97 -8.30
C GLU A 16 -31.06 -26.46 -8.21
N GLY A 17 -29.94 -25.72 -8.26
CA GLY A 17 -29.89 -24.27 -8.39
C GLY A 17 -30.06 -23.85 -9.85
N PRO A 18 -30.64 -22.67 -10.12
CA PRO A 18 -30.94 -22.23 -11.49
C PRO A 18 -29.67 -21.79 -12.22
N LYS A 19 -29.48 -22.35 -13.42
CA LYS A 19 -28.47 -21.96 -14.40
C LYS A 19 -28.85 -20.57 -14.95
N HIS A 20 -28.11 -19.54 -14.57
CA HIS A 20 -28.14 -18.25 -15.26
C HIS A 20 -27.40 -18.35 -16.60
N ARG A 21 -28.17 -18.33 -17.67
CA ARG A 21 -27.70 -18.15 -19.05
C ARG A 21 -27.16 -16.72 -19.20
N LEU A 22 -25.89 -16.60 -19.47
CA LEU A 22 -25.29 -15.38 -20.02
C LEU A 22 -25.66 -15.31 -21.51
N SER A 23 -26.58 -14.41 -21.83
CA SER A 23 -26.89 -14.03 -23.21
C SER A 23 -25.81 -13.09 -23.70
N ALA A 24 -25.01 -13.55 -24.65
CA ALA A 24 -24.11 -12.72 -25.43
C ALA A 24 -24.95 -11.84 -26.39
N LEU A 25 -24.92 -10.53 -26.22
CA LEU A 25 -25.42 -9.58 -27.20
C LEU A 25 -24.27 -9.20 -28.14
N CYS A 26 -24.19 -9.91 -29.26
CA CYS A 26 -23.49 -9.47 -30.47
C CYS A 26 -24.49 -8.66 -31.30
N VAL A 27 -24.37 -7.34 -31.28
CA VAL A 27 -24.97 -6.47 -32.30
C VAL A 27 -23.98 -5.35 -32.56
N LEU A 28 -23.40 -5.36 -33.75
CA LEU A 28 -23.13 -4.21 -34.60
C LEU A 28 -22.34 -4.67 -35.83
N CYS A 29 -23.05 -5.35 -36.75
CA CYS A 29 -22.66 -5.36 -38.16
C CYS A 29 -23.19 -4.07 -38.80
N GLY A 30 -22.34 -3.06 -38.89
CA GLY A 30 -22.62 -1.81 -39.61
C GLY A 30 -22.12 -1.89 -41.05
N GLY A 31 -23.02 -1.64 -41.95
CA GLY A 31 -23.00 -1.77 -43.39
C GLY A 31 -21.77 -1.24 -44.13
N PHE A 32 -21.34 -2.07 -45.06
CA PHE A 32 -20.45 -1.67 -46.16
C PHE A 32 -21.24 -0.83 -47.18
N PHE A 33 -21.01 0.47 -47.20
CA PHE A 33 -21.38 1.31 -48.33
C PHE A 33 -20.27 1.16 -49.39
N ALA A 34 -20.56 0.39 -50.42
CA ALA A 34 -19.73 0.30 -51.61
C ALA A 34 -19.93 1.54 -52.49
N LEU A 35 -19.09 2.56 -52.31
CA LEU A 35 -18.96 3.66 -53.28
C LEU A 35 -18.08 3.19 -54.42
N ARG A 36 -18.75 2.90 -55.52
CA ARG A 36 -18.15 2.56 -56.82
C ARG A 36 -17.62 3.84 -57.45
N TRP A 37 -16.35 4.18 -57.19
CA TRP A 37 -15.63 5.24 -57.89
C TRP A 37 -15.04 4.68 -59.16
N ARG A 38 -15.53 5.15 -60.33
CA ARG A 38 -14.91 4.95 -61.62
C ARG A 38 -13.61 5.75 -61.68
N ALA A 39 -12.48 5.06 -61.58
CA ALA A 39 -11.18 5.66 -61.77
C ALA A 39 -10.93 5.99 -63.26
N ARG A 40 -10.73 7.23 -63.59
CA ARG A 40 -10.04 7.68 -64.80
C ARG A 40 -8.53 7.68 -64.51
N PRO A 41 -7.67 7.16 -65.43
CA PRO A 41 -6.24 7.16 -65.23
C PRO A 41 -5.68 8.57 -65.48
N LEU A 42 -5.26 9.27 -64.47
CA LEU A 42 -4.38 10.43 -64.58
C LEU A 42 -2.95 10.04 -64.28
N ARG A 43 -2.13 9.98 -65.33
CA ARG A 43 -0.68 9.91 -65.22
C ARG A 43 -0.15 11.12 -64.51
N SER A 44 0.39 11.00 -63.34
CA SER A 44 1.37 11.93 -62.80
C SER A 44 2.16 11.28 -61.67
N SER A 45 3.40 11.00 -61.95
CA SER A 45 4.41 10.43 -61.03
C SER A 45 4.68 11.34 -59.81
N THR A 46 4.15 12.53 -59.79
CA THR A 46 4.33 13.50 -58.69
C THR A 46 3.38 13.26 -57.51
N LEU A 47 2.24 12.58 -57.72
CA LEU A 47 1.27 12.30 -56.62
C LEU A 47 1.76 11.18 -55.70
N VAL A 48 2.47 10.19 -56.23
CA VAL A 48 3.00 9.04 -55.45
C VAL A 48 4.10 9.47 -54.48
N ILE A 49 4.91 10.46 -54.89
CA ILE A 49 6.00 10.99 -54.05
C ILE A 49 5.44 11.82 -52.89
N LEU A 50 4.33 12.54 -53.09
CA LEU A 50 3.70 13.33 -52.03
C LEU A 50 3.04 12.44 -50.94
N GLU A 51 2.40 11.34 -51.34
CA GLU A 51 1.80 10.37 -50.37
C GLU A 51 2.86 9.61 -49.57
N THR A 52 3.99 9.26 -50.18
CA THR A 52 5.08 8.59 -49.45
C THR A 52 5.78 9.51 -48.44
N ILE A 53 5.91 10.81 -48.77
CA ILE A 53 6.46 11.83 -47.86
C ILE A 53 5.48 12.07 -46.69
N LEU A 54 4.17 12.16 -46.97
CA LEU A 54 3.16 12.34 -45.91
C LEU A 54 3.10 11.14 -44.96
N LEU A 55 3.19 9.91 -45.44
CA LEU A 55 3.26 8.69 -44.64
C LEU A 55 4.55 8.60 -43.81
N ALA A 56 5.68 9.04 -44.37
CA ALA A 56 6.95 9.10 -43.66
C ALA A 56 6.95 10.15 -42.54
N VAL A 57 6.31 11.30 -42.72
CA VAL A 57 6.16 12.36 -41.70
C VAL A 57 5.20 11.91 -40.60
N TRP A 58 4.16 11.13 -40.92
CA TRP A 58 3.27 10.52 -39.91
C TRP A 58 3.97 9.41 -39.10
N ALA A 59 4.85 8.63 -39.70
CA ALA A 59 5.60 7.60 -39.02
C ALA A 59 6.69 8.13 -38.08
N VAL A 60 7.24 9.31 -38.33
CA VAL A 60 8.24 9.96 -37.46
C VAL A 60 7.58 10.70 -36.27
N GLY A 61 6.28 11.03 -36.37
CA GLY A 61 5.57 11.82 -35.37
C GLY A 61 5.14 11.09 -34.11
N THR A 62 5.28 9.77 -33.97
CA THR A 62 4.65 9.00 -32.88
C THR A 62 5.59 8.10 -32.08
N LEU A 63 6.89 8.26 -32.17
CA LEU A 63 7.80 7.72 -31.16
C LEU A 63 7.81 8.62 -29.91
N HIS A 64 6.64 8.92 -29.36
CA HIS A 64 6.56 9.33 -27.98
C HIS A 64 6.90 8.09 -27.15
N ALA A 65 8.15 8.03 -26.69
CA ALA A 65 8.53 7.05 -25.67
C ALA A 65 7.50 7.18 -24.53
N GLN A 66 6.67 6.15 -24.35
CA GLN A 66 5.74 6.08 -23.23
C GLN A 66 6.58 6.10 -21.96
N THR A 67 6.77 7.29 -21.39
CA THR A 67 7.44 7.43 -20.10
C THR A 67 6.47 6.94 -19.02
N ALA A 68 6.78 5.86 -18.39
CA ALA A 68 6.05 5.43 -17.20
C ALA A 68 6.28 6.46 -16.09
N ASN A 69 5.23 6.82 -15.38
CA ASN A 69 5.33 7.67 -14.21
C ASN A 69 5.35 6.81 -12.96
N VAL A 70 6.22 7.15 -12.01
CA VAL A 70 6.28 6.53 -10.70
C VAL A 70 6.10 7.58 -9.62
N SER A 71 5.36 7.26 -8.58
CA SER A 71 5.22 8.13 -7.42
C SER A 71 6.17 7.68 -6.32
N ILE A 72 6.88 8.65 -5.75
CA ILE A 72 7.81 8.43 -4.65
C ILE A 72 7.29 9.21 -3.44
N PRO A 73 7.06 8.55 -2.30
CA PRO A 73 6.77 9.23 -1.05
C PRO A 73 8.07 9.85 -0.51
N ALA A 74 7.95 11.06 0.02
CA ALA A 74 9.00 11.74 0.75
C ALA A 74 8.36 12.54 1.89
N TRP A 75 9.06 12.74 2.99
CA TRP A 75 8.64 13.61 4.05
C TRP A 75 9.83 14.42 4.57
N ILE A 76 9.53 15.65 5.01
CA ILE A 76 10.53 16.61 5.49
C ILE A 76 10.57 16.50 7.00
N GLU A 77 11.77 16.24 7.55
CA GLU A 77 11.97 16.10 9.00
C GLU A 77 11.85 17.43 9.74
N ALA A 78 12.38 18.48 9.14
CA ALA A 78 12.24 19.85 9.64
C ALA A 78 12.12 20.80 8.45
N ASN A 79 11.20 21.73 8.50
CA ASN A 79 10.98 22.71 7.45
C ASN A 79 11.21 24.11 7.98
N ASP A 80 12.43 24.58 7.86
CA ASP A 80 12.82 25.96 8.19
C ASP A 80 12.78 26.88 6.95
N CYS A 81 12.27 26.37 5.82
CA CYS A 81 12.14 27.09 4.58
C CYS A 81 10.87 27.93 4.52
N SER A 82 11.00 29.21 4.18
CA SER A 82 9.88 30.12 3.99
C SER A 82 9.11 29.89 2.68
N LEU A 83 9.68 29.13 1.73
CA LEU A 83 9.09 28.80 0.44
C LEU A 83 8.74 27.30 0.37
N PRO A 84 7.75 26.93 -0.48
CA PRO A 84 7.49 25.53 -0.75
C PRO A 84 8.75 24.85 -1.29
N PRO A 85 9.13 23.66 -0.79
CA PRO A 85 10.32 22.99 -1.25
C PRO A 85 10.24 22.63 -2.74
N LYS A 86 11.35 22.81 -3.43
CA LYS A 86 11.51 22.41 -4.82
C LYS A 86 12.37 21.15 -4.85
N PHE A 87 11.75 20.01 -5.11
CA PHE A 87 12.46 18.74 -5.11
C PHE A 87 13.24 18.54 -6.41
N GLU A 88 14.45 18.05 -6.27
CA GLU A 88 15.28 17.53 -7.34
C GLU A 88 15.41 16.02 -7.18
N ALA A 89 15.45 15.27 -8.28
CA ALA A 89 15.49 13.83 -8.25
C ALA A 89 16.53 13.27 -9.22
N ALA A 90 17.20 12.21 -8.79
CA ALA A 90 18.06 11.41 -9.63
C ALA A 90 17.74 9.91 -9.49
N LEU A 91 17.74 9.19 -10.59
CA LEU A 91 17.55 7.76 -10.67
C LEU A 91 18.84 7.10 -11.15
N ASN A 92 19.41 6.20 -10.34
CA ASN A 92 20.72 5.59 -10.62
C ASN A 92 21.80 6.64 -11.00
N GLY A 93 21.83 7.76 -10.27
CA GLY A 93 22.75 8.87 -10.50
C GLY A 93 22.44 9.78 -11.69
N LYS A 94 21.36 9.53 -12.44
CA LYS A 94 20.94 10.39 -13.56
C LYS A 94 19.78 11.29 -13.12
N ALA A 95 19.92 12.60 -13.30
CA ALA A 95 18.86 13.54 -13.00
C ALA A 95 17.61 13.27 -13.84
N VAL A 96 16.45 13.32 -13.19
CA VAL A 96 15.14 13.14 -13.81
C VAL A 96 14.19 14.24 -13.38
N PRO A 97 13.29 14.68 -14.25
CA PRO A 97 12.34 15.72 -13.89
C PRO A 97 11.30 15.22 -12.91
N VAL A 98 11.04 16.02 -11.87
CA VAL A 98 9.86 15.87 -11.01
C VAL A 98 8.67 16.50 -11.79
N ARG A 99 7.75 15.66 -12.27
CA ARG A 99 6.61 16.11 -13.11
C ARG A 99 5.46 16.68 -12.29
N ALA A 100 5.25 16.15 -11.12
CA ALA A 100 4.22 16.64 -10.20
C ALA A 100 4.65 16.40 -8.76
N GLN A 101 4.24 17.30 -7.89
CA GLN A 101 4.42 17.18 -6.45
C GLN A 101 3.11 17.52 -5.74
N LEU A 102 2.66 16.65 -4.85
CA LEU A 102 1.52 16.85 -3.98
C LEU A 102 2.05 16.95 -2.55
N GLY A 103 1.86 18.10 -1.94
CA GLY A 103 2.35 18.39 -0.58
C GLY A 103 1.24 18.42 0.46
N PRO A 104 1.52 18.92 1.67
CA PRO A 104 0.59 18.95 2.81
C PRO A 104 -0.75 19.62 2.53
N GLY A 105 -0.80 20.61 1.62
CA GLY A 105 -2.06 21.25 1.20
C GLY A 105 -2.90 20.47 0.19
N SER A 106 -2.41 19.34 -0.32
CA SER A 106 -3.12 18.50 -1.28
C SER A 106 -3.96 17.44 -0.57
N ASP A 107 -4.99 16.95 -1.26
CA ASP A 107 -5.87 15.88 -0.78
C ASP A 107 -5.09 14.65 -0.33
N GLN A 108 -5.53 14.06 0.78
CA GLN A 108 -4.84 12.96 1.45
C GLN A 108 -5.82 11.92 1.97
N ILE A 109 -5.47 10.66 1.80
CA ILE A 109 -6.15 9.51 2.41
C ILE A 109 -5.16 8.76 3.31
N ILE A 110 -5.58 8.49 4.53
CA ILE A 110 -4.85 7.66 5.50
C ILE A 110 -5.63 6.37 5.67
N LEU A 111 -5.06 5.24 5.25
CA LEU A 111 -5.62 3.93 5.52
C LEU A 111 -5.05 3.43 6.85
N VAL A 112 -5.84 3.52 7.90
CA VAL A 112 -5.48 3.02 9.23
C VAL A 112 -5.84 1.55 9.32
N VAL A 113 -4.84 0.70 9.49
CA VAL A 113 -4.97 -0.75 9.63
C VAL A 113 -4.72 -1.12 11.08
N LEU A 114 -5.71 -1.72 11.72
CA LEU A 114 -5.68 -2.08 13.13
C LEU A 114 -5.49 -3.60 13.29
N ASP A 115 -4.38 -3.97 13.89
CA ASP A 115 -4.02 -5.33 14.29
C ASP A 115 -3.91 -5.39 15.82
N LEU A 116 -5.07 -5.38 16.48
CA LEU A 116 -5.20 -5.24 17.92
C LEU A 116 -5.76 -6.54 18.51
N THR A 117 -4.94 -7.26 19.29
CA THR A 117 -5.22 -8.65 19.66
C THR A 117 -5.69 -8.87 21.08
N GLY A 118 -5.56 -7.94 22.01
CA GLY A 118 -6.19 -8.24 23.27
C GLY A 118 -5.64 -7.67 24.55
N ASP A 119 -4.55 -6.94 24.55
CA ASP A 119 -4.21 -6.13 25.72
C ASP A 119 -5.13 -4.91 25.77
N LEU A 120 -6.21 -5.03 26.57
CA LEU A 120 -7.25 -4.01 26.64
C LEU A 120 -6.72 -2.62 26.98
N THR A 121 -5.66 -2.53 27.77
CA THR A 121 -5.06 -1.23 28.13
C THR A 121 -4.40 -0.58 26.93
N LEU A 122 -3.61 -1.33 26.16
CA LEU A 122 -2.96 -0.82 24.95
C LEU A 122 -3.98 -0.47 23.87
N VAL A 123 -5.00 -1.34 23.72
CA VAL A 123 -6.08 -1.14 22.75
C VAL A 123 -6.86 0.12 23.03
N GLU A 124 -7.26 0.36 24.29
CA GLU A 124 -8.01 1.57 24.65
C GLU A 124 -7.15 2.84 24.52
N ALA A 125 -5.86 2.78 24.88
CA ALA A 125 -4.94 3.88 24.66
C ALA A 125 -4.80 4.22 23.17
N ALA A 126 -4.67 3.20 22.30
CA ALA A 126 -4.60 3.37 20.85
C ALA A 126 -5.90 3.95 20.26
N LYS A 127 -7.08 3.46 20.70
CA LYS A 127 -8.38 4.00 20.28
C LYS A 127 -8.53 5.48 20.66
N GLN A 128 -8.18 5.85 21.88
CA GLN A 128 -8.26 7.24 22.33
C GLN A 128 -7.29 8.14 21.56
N ALA A 129 -6.07 7.69 21.30
CA ALA A 129 -5.10 8.41 20.48
C ALA A 129 -5.63 8.60 19.05
N LEU A 130 -6.18 7.57 18.42
CA LEU A 130 -6.78 7.65 17.08
C LEU A 130 -7.96 8.63 17.04
N ILE A 131 -8.87 8.57 18.00
CA ILE A 131 -10.02 9.49 18.09
C ILE A 131 -9.53 10.93 18.20
N ALA A 132 -8.50 11.17 19.01
CA ALA A 132 -7.92 12.50 19.17
C ALA A 132 -7.34 13.03 17.85
N GLU A 133 -6.61 12.19 17.09
CA GLU A 133 -6.00 12.59 15.82
C GLU A 133 -7.05 12.75 14.70
N VAL A 134 -8.02 11.83 14.59
CA VAL A 134 -9.13 11.94 13.63
C VAL A 134 -9.91 13.24 13.85
N SER A 135 -10.10 13.64 15.10
CA SER A 135 -10.83 14.88 15.44
C SER A 135 -10.10 16.16 14.98
N LYS A 136 -8.77 16.12 14.88
CA LYS A 136 -7.91 17.26 14.48
C LYS A 136 -7.62 17.34 12.99
N LEU A 137 -7.99 16.32 12.20
CA LEU A 137 -7.64 16.25 10.78
C LEU A 137 -8.11 17.47 9.99
N ALA A 138 -7.26 17.91 9.07
CA ALA A 138 -7.61 18.97 8.12
C ALA A 138 -8.78 18.55 7.21
N PRO A 139 -9.54 19.51 6.63
CA PRO A 139 -10.68 19.21 5.75
C PRO A 139 -10.31 18.40 4.49
N ASN A 140 -9.06 18.49 4.04
CA ASN A 140 -8.52 17.76 2.88
C ASN A 140 -7.89 16.40 3.23
N ALA A 141 -8.12 15.90 4.46
CA ALA A 141 -7.62 14.61 4.90
C ALA A 141 -8.79 13.68 5.27
N TRP A 142 -8.79 12.49 4.69
CA TRP A 142 -9.77 11.43 4.92
C TRP A 142 -9.11 10.19 5.52
N VAL A 143 -9.83 9.50 6.37
CA VAL A 143 -9.36 8.26 6.98
C VAL A 143 -10.25 7.10 6.58
N GLY A 144 -9.65 6.04 6.02
CA GLY A 144 -10.26 4.73 5.92
C GLY A 144 -9.82 3.87 7.09
N LEU A 145 -10.76 3.24 7.77
CA LEU A 145 -10.48 2.35 8.90
C LEU A 145 -10.60 0.90 8.47
N LEU A 146 -9.55 0.14 8.69
CA LEU A 146 -9.46 -1.28 8.36
C LEU A 146 -9.02 -2.08 9.59
N ARG A 147 -9.37 -3.36 9.63
CA ARG A 147 -8.85 -4.31 10.62
C ARG A 147 -8.36 -5.57 9.94
N THR A 148 -7.57 -6.36 10.66
CA THR A 148 -6.85 -7.54 10.17
C THR A 148 -7.48 -8.86 10.64
N GLN A 149 -8.74 -8.93 10.90
CA GLN A 149 -9.39 -10.16 11.34
C GLN A 149 -9.87 -10.97 10.13
N ASP A 150 -9.44 -12.24 10.00
CA ASP A 150 -9.75 -13.11 8.85
C ASP A 150 -9.44 -12.44 7.50
N GLY A 151 -8.29 -11.78 7.42
CA GLY A 151 -7.87 -10.94 6.31
C GLY A 151 -8.22 -9.47 6.50
N LEU A 152 -7.94 -8.65 5.49
CA LEU A 152 -8.15 -7.21 5.56
C LEU A 152 -9.62 -6.85 5.38
N GLN A 153 -10.25 -6.30 6.41
CA GLN A 153 -11.65 -5.89 6.42
C GLN A 153 -11.78 -4.38 6.53
N VAL A 154 -12.66 -3.77 5.72
CA VAL A 154 -12.97 -2.34 5.79
C VAL A 154 -14.07 -2.12 6.84
N LEU A 155 -13.79 -1.31 7.86
CA LEU A 155 -14.73 -0.90 8.89
C LEU A 155 -15.39 0.44 8.57
N ALA A 156 -14.62 1.37 7.99
CA ALA A 156 -15.14 2.63 7.50
C ALA A 156 -14.38 3.07 6.25
N ASP A 157 -15.11 3.50 5.22
CA ASP A 157 -14.54 4.05 4.01
C ASP A 157 -13.94 5.45 4.24
N PRO A 158 -12.96 5.88 3.45
CA PRO A 158 -12.40 7.24 3.56
C PRO A 158 -13.42 8.37 3.40
N GLY A 159 -14.56 8.09 2.75
CA GLY A 159 -15.68 9.05 2.61
C GLY A 159 -16.65 9.10 3.79
N ALA A 160 -16.45 8.29 4.83
CA ALA A 160 -17.29 8.30 6.03
C ALA A 160 -17.17 9.62 6.79
N SER A 161 -18.25 10.04 7.50
CA SER A 161 -18.19 11.21 8.37
C SER A 161 -17.25 10.94 9.55
N ARG A 162 -16.71 12.01 10.14
CA ARG A 162 -15.82 11.89 11.31
C ARG A 162 -16.51 11.23 12.50
N GLU A 163 -17.79 11.55 12.71
CA GLU A 163 -18.60 10.94 13.76
C GLU A 163 -18.73 9.42 13.54
N SER A 164 -19.07 9.01 12.33
CA SER A 164 -19.16 7.59 11.95
C SER A 164 -17.83 6.85 12.14
N LEU A 165 -16.72 7.49 11.78
CA LEU A 165 -15.38 6.94 11.96
C LEU A 165 -15.02 6.79 13.45
N ILE A 166 -15.32 7.81 14.27
CA ILE A 166 -15.09 7.76 15.72
C ILE A 166 -15.94 6.66 16.36
N ASP A 167 -17.19 6.50 15.95
CA ASP A 167 -18.06 5.44 16.46
C ASP A 167 -17.56 4.05 16.04
N ALA A 168 -17.05 3.91 14.82
CA ALA A 168 -16.40 2.67 14.36
C ALA A 168 -15.16 2.34 15.21
N ILE A 169 -14.31 3.34 15.55
CA ILE A 169 -13.15 3.13 16.43
C ILE A 169 -13.60 2.71 17.83
N ARG A 170 -14.62 3.36 18.40
CA ARG A 170 -15.14 3.03 19.74
C ARG A 170 -15.72 1.61 19.81
N SER A 171 -16.44 1.21 18.76
CA SER A 171 -17.12 -0.09 18.69
C SER A 171 -16.19 -1.23 18.25
N LEU A 172 -14.91 -0.94 17.95
CA LEU A 172 -13.96 -1.94 17.52
C LEU A 172 -13.81 -3.06 18.57
N SER A 173 -14.11 -4.28 18.16
CA SER A 173 -13.79 -5.50 18.93
C SER A 173 -12.34 -5.92 18.65
N ASN A 174 -11.67 -6.44 19.68
CA ASN A 174 -10.33 -6.96 19.52
C ASN A 174 -10.34 -8.22 18.65
N SER A 175 -9.28 -8.42 17.88
CA SER A 175 -9.00 -9.69 17.24
C SER A 175 -8.54 -10.71 18.28
N THR A 176 -8.81 -11.97 18.06
CA THR A 176 -8.31 -13.06 18.92
C THR A 176 -6.87 -13.43 18.59
N GLU A 177 -6.43 -13.14 17.36
CA GLU A 177 -5.11 -13.50 16.84
C GLU A 177 -4.48 -12.30 16.11
N PRO A 178 -3.16 -12.08 16.28
CA PRO A 178 -2.45 -11.03 15.53
C PRO A 178 -2.24 -11.44 14.08
N ASP A 179 -2.28 -10.47 13.19
CA ASP A 179 -2.10 -10.68 11.75
C ASP A 179 -0.61 -10.83 11.34
N LEU A 180 0.30 -10.36 12.17
CA LEU A 180 1.75 -10.36 11.90
C LEU A 180 2.13 -9.97 10.48
N LEU A 181 1.57 -8.86 9.99
CA LEU A 181 1.85 -8.28 8.68
C LEU A 181 1.29 -9.04 7.47
N GLU A 182 0.45 -10.07 7.63
CA GLU A 182 -0.14 -10.81 6.51
C GLU A 182 -0.97 -9.90 5.59
N THR A 183 -1.70 -8.95 6.19
CA THR A 183 -2.56 -8.02 5.44
C THR A 183 -1.85 -6.76 4.94
N VAL A 184 -0.61 -6.50 5.34
CA VAL A 184 0.13 -5.28 4.95
C VAL A 184 0.25 -5.15 3.44
N GLN A 185 0.56 -6.25 2.73
CA GLN A 185 0.64 -6.23 1.27
C GLN A 185 -0.71 -5.88 0.64
N ALA A 186 -1.81 -6.39 1.18
CA ALA A 186 -3.15 -6.09 0.69
C ALA A 186 -3.49 -4.62 0.92
N ALA A 187 -3.18 -4.05 2.09
CA ALA A 187 -3.38 -2.65 2.41
C ALA A 187 -2.56 -1.71 1.50
N LEU A 188 -1.28 -2.02 1.27
CA LEU A 188 -0.43 -1.28 0.33
C LEU A 188 -0.94 -1.38 -1.11
N THR A 189 -1.45 -2.55 -1.53
CA THR A 189 -2.03 -2.74 -2.86
C THR A 189 -3.31 -1.91 -3.02
N LEU A 190 -4.16 -1.85 -1.99
CA LEU A 190 -5.34 -0.98 -1.97
C LEU A 190 -4.94 0.49 -2.09
N ALA A 191 -3.98 0.94 -1.30
CA ALA A 191 -3.45 2.30 -1.34
C ALA A 191 -2.90 2.67 -2.72
N ASP A 192 -2.09 1.80 -3.32
CA ASP A 192 -1.53 1.96 -4.66
C ASP A 192 -2.64 2.02 -5.74
N GLY A 193 -3.69 1.21 -5.59
CA GLY A 193 -4.88 1.24 -6.45
C GLY A 193 -5.63 2.58 -6.39
N ILE A 194 -5.74 3.20 -5.23
CA ILE A 194 -6.34 4.54 -5.07
C ILE A 194 -5.45 5.59 -5.73
N MET A 195 -4.14 5.55 -5.46
CA MET A 195 -3.18 6.50 -6.03
C MET A 195 -3.13 6.49 -7.55
N ARG A 196 -3.37 5.36 -8.20
CA ARG A 196 -3.42 5.25 -9.66
C ARG A 196 -4.66 5.87 -10.28
N ARG A 197 -5.77 5.90 -9.53
CA ARG A 197 -7.07 6.40 -10.01
C ARG A 197 -7.29 7.87 -9.71
N SER A 198 -6.58 8.42 -8.73
CA SER A 198 -6.80 9.77 -8.23
C SER A 198 -5.49 10.48 -7.89
N PRO A 199 -5.40 11.78 -8.14
CA PRO A 199 -4.23 12.59 -7.80
C PRO A 199 -4.24 12.96 -6.31
N VAL A 200 -4.29 11.97 -5.42
CA VAL A 200 -4.31 12.13 -3.97
C VAL A 200 -3.05 11.52 -3.36
N ARG A 201 -2.65 12.01 -2.19
CA ARG A 201 -1.65 11.35 -1.35
C ARG A 201 -2.33 10.21 -0.60
N VAL A 202 -1.74 9.02 -0.59
CA VAL A 202 -2.25 7.90 0.21
C VAL A 202 -1.12 7.33 1.04
N SER A 203 -1.37 7.10 2.32
CA SER A 203 -0.45 6.46 3.25
C SER A 203 -1.18 5.34 3.99
N VAL A 204 -0.46 4.28 4.32
CA VAL A 204 -0.94 3.22 5.20
C VAL A 204 -0.35 3.45 6.59
N LEU A 205 -1.19 3.48 7.62
CA LEU A 205 -0.79 3.51 9.03
C LEU A 205 -1.20 2.19 9.68
N TYR A 206 -0.22 1.35 9.98
CA TYR A 206 -0.40 0.05 10.63
C TYR A 206 -0.16 0.17 12.13
N ILE A 207 -1.16 -0.16 12.95
CA ILE A 207 -1.08 -0.10 14.42
C ILE A 207 -1.29 -1.50 14.95
N THR A 208 -0.31 -2.03 15.69
CA THR A 208 -0.33 -3.41 16.18
C THR A 208 0.19 -3.53 17.61
N ASP A 209 -0.42 -4.43 18.38
CA ASP A 209 0.08 -4.94 19.65
C ASP A 209 0.63 -6.38 19.50
N GLY A 210 0.72 -6.87 18.26
CA GLY A 210 1.05 -8.24 17.91
C GLY A 210 2.38 -8.73 18.46
N SER A 211 2.38 -9.96 18.97
CA SER A 211 3.57 -10.66 19.46
C SER A 211 3.79 -11.94 18.68
N ILE A 212 5.03 -12.21 18.30
CA ILE A 212 5.40 -13.42 17.57
C ILE A 212 5.00 -14.70 18.30
N TYR A 213 4.96 -14.66 19.64
CA TYR A 213 4.58 -15.81 20.45
C TYR A 213 3.07 -16.10 20.48
N SER A 214 2.26 -15.12 20.14
CA SER A 214 0.83 -15.33 19.98
C SER A 214 0.50 -16.09 18.68
N TYR A 215 1.48 -16.21 17.78
CA TYR A 215 1.34 -16.74 16.43
C TYR A 215 2.20 -17.97 16.20
N ARG A 216 2.09 -18.92 17.09
CA ARG A 216 2.90 -20.15 17.02
C ARG A 216 2.70 -20.91 15.70
N ASP A 217 1.49 -20.93 15.18
CA ASP A 217 1.13 -21.79 14.05
C ASP A 217 1.73 -21.34 12.73
N ASP A 218 1.92 -20.03 12.51
CA ASP A 218 2.48 -19.50 11.25
C ASP A 218 3.99 -19.66 11.12
N TYR A 219 4.69 -19.70 12.24
CA TYR A 219 6.15 -19.78 12.26
C TYR A 219 6.67 -21.15 12.70
N THR A 220 5.77 -22.06 13.09
CA THR A 220 6.14 -23.39 13.54
C THR A 220 5.68 -24.45 12.54
N ASN A 221 6.62 -25.27 12.05
CA ASN A 221 6.24 -26.48 11.34
C ASN A 221 5.58 -27.46 12.35
N PRO A 222 4.32 -27.89 12.16
CA PRO A 222 3.63 -28.79 13.07
C PRO A 222 4.42 -30.07 13.40
N VAL A 223 5.16 -30.60 12.43
CA VAL A 223 6.00 -31.79 12.60
C VAL A 223 7.16 -31.56 13.59
N ILE A 224 7.62 -30.31 13.71
CA ILE A 224 8.71 -29.94 14.61
C ILE A 224 8.19 -29.64 16.01
N ASN A 225 6.92 -29.21 16.14
CA ASN A 225 6.31 -28.83 17.40
C ASN A 225 5.94 -30.00 18.30
N GLU A 226 5.70 -31.18 17.75
CA GLU A 226 5.36 -32.38 18.55
C GLU A 226 6.56 -32.94 19.30
N SER A 227 7.79 -32.53 18.95
CA SER A 227 8.99 -33.22 19.47
C SER A 227 9.59 -32.63 20.75
N ASP A 228 9.50 -31.30 21.00
CA ASP A 228 9.93 -30.67 22.27
C ASP A 228 9.49 -29.19 22.37
N PRO A 229 8.58 -28.85 23.32
CA PRO A 229 8.16 -27.47 23.56
C PRO A 229 9.31 -26.54 24.01
N HIS A 230 10.36 -27.09 24.63
CA HIS A 230 11.51 -26.32 25.09
C HIS A 230 12.53 -26.05 23.99
N ASP A 231 12.49 -26.80 22.91
CA ASP A 231 13.41 -26.64 21.76
C ASP A 231 12.91 -25.64 20.73
N LEU A 232 11.69 -25.13 20.89
CA LEU A 232 11.08 -24.12 19.99
C LEU A 232 11.93 -22.85 19.88
N SER A 233 12.51 -22.39 21.00
CA SER A 233 13.39 -21.22 21.01
C SER A 233 14.70 -21.44 20.24
N ARG A 234 15.12 -22.69 20.07
CA ARG A 234 16.32 -23.06 19.30
C ARG A 234 16.02 -23.31 17.81
N ARG A 235 14.79 -23.71 17.48
CA ARG A 235 14.38 -24.11 16.12
C ARG A 235 13.70 -23.00 15.33
N PHE A 236 13.37 -21.87 15.97
CA PHE A 236 12.91 -20.67 15.29
C PHE A 236 14.04 -19.66 15.19
N PRO A 237 14.92 -19.81 14.18
CA PRO A 237 15.92 -18.82 13.97
C PRO A 237 15.21 -17.53 13.54
N GLU A 238 15.66 -16.39 14.03
CA GLU A 238 15.37 -15.06 13.49
C GLU A 238 15.40 -15.03 11.96
N ALA A 239 16.13 -15.97 11.35
CA ALA A 239 16.20 -16.14 9.90
C ALA A 239 14.83 -16.32 9.23
N LEU A 240 13.85 -16.99 9.87
CA LEU A 240 12.51 -17.16 9.30
C LEU A 240 11.73 -15.83 9.33
N ILE A 241 11.83 -15.08 10.43
CA ILE A 241 11.23 -13.76 10.55
C ILE A 241 11.85 -12.83 9.50
N ASN A 242 13.17 -12.80 9.42
CA ASN A 242 13.89 -11.99 8.44
C ASN A 242 13.55 -12.38 6.99
N ALA A 243 13.36 -13.68 6.71
CA ALA A 243 12.93 -14.16 5.39
C ALA A 243 11.50 -13.69 5.06
N LYS A 244 10.57 -13.71 6.03
CA LYS A 244 9.21 -13.16 5.83
C LYS A 244 9.27 -11.66 5.58
N ILE A 245 9.98 -10.91 6.39
CA ILE A 245 10.16 -9.46 6.21
C ILE A 245 10.78 -9.16 4.83
N SER A 246 11.82 -9.89 4.42
CA SER A 246 12.45 -9.71 3.11
C SER A 246 11.47 -9.94 1.95
N LYS A 247 10.60 -10.97 2.06
CA LYS A 247 9.53 -11.20 1.05
C LYS A 247 8.52 -10.06 1.01
N LEU A 248 8.13 -9.53 2.17
CA LEU A 248 7.21 -8.38 2.24
C LEU A 248 7.85 -7.12 1.65
N VAL A 249 9.12 -6.85 1.96
CA VAL A 249 9.89 -5.75 1.36
C VAL A 249 9.98 -5.91 -0.16
N GLU A 250 10.25 -7.12 -0.65
CA GLU A 250 10.26 -7.40 -2.09
C GLU A 250 8.89 -7.18 -2.72
N ALA A 251 7.82 -7.70 -2.13
CA ALA A 251 6.45 -7.49 -2.61
C ALA A 251 6.05 -6.02 -2.61
N ALA A 252 6.41 -5.27 -1.56
CA ALA A 252 6.18 -3.84 -1.45
C ALA A 252 7.05 -3.01 -2.41
N SER A 253 8.15 -3.58 -2.93
CA SER A 253 9.11 -2.84 -3.75
C SER A 253 8.51 -2.24 -5.03
N SER A 254 7.42 -2.80 -5.55
CA SER A 254 6.69 -2.32 -6.73
C SER A 254 5.49 -1.42 -6.39
N LEU A 255 5.12 -1.31 -5.11
CA LEU A 255 4.01 -0.48 -4.64
C LEU A 255 4.52 0.91 -4.26
N GLN A 256 3.71 1.95 -4.39
CA GLN A 256 4.16 3.33 -4.28
C GLN A 256 3.70 4.02 -2.98
N ALA A 257 2.74 3.44 -2.26
CA ALA A 257 2.27 3.99 -1.00
C ALA A 257 3.26 3.74 0.14
N PRO A 258 3.56 4.73 1.00
CA PRO A 258 4.37 4.54 2.19
C PRO A 258 3.60 3.80 3.29
N LEU A 259 4.32 2.97 4.04
CA LEU A 259 3.85 2.33 5.27
C LEU A 259 4.41 3.07 6.48
N PHE A 260 3.53 3.58 7.33
CA PHE A 260 3.87 4.02 8.67
C PHE A 260 3.39 2.97 9.66
N ALA A 261 4.13 2.74 10.74
CA ALA A 261 3.81 1.69 11.68
C ALA A 261 3.98 2.16 13.13
N VAL A 262 3.06 1.76 14.00
CA VAL A 262 3.18 1.92 15.44
C VAL A 262 3.00 0.55 16.10
N HIS A 263 4.05 0.08 16.76
CA HIS A 263 3.97 -1.11 17.62
C HIS A 263 3.73 -0.66 19.06
N LEU A 264 2.62 -1.12 19.65
CA LEU A 264 2.14 -0.59 20.93
C LEU A 264 2.89 -1.12 22.16
N ASN A 265 3.70 -2.19 22.01
CA ASN A 265 4.32 -2.85 23.16
C ASN A 265 5.70 -3.41 22.81
N TYR A 266 6.76 -2.72 23.19
CA TYR A 266 8.13 -3.20 23.04
C TYR A 266 8.40 -4.47 23.82
N ARG A 267 8.80 -5.52 23.13
CA ARG A 267 9.19 -6.79 23.75
C ARG A 267 10.69 -7.06 23.56
N ARG A 268 11.33 -7.53 24.64
CA ARG A 268 12.81 -7.65 24.71
C ARG A 268 13.34 -9.03 24.31
N ASP A 269 12.46 -9.98 24.06
CA ASP A 269 12.91 -11.30 23.62
C ASP A 269 13.38 -11.26 22.16
N ARG A 270 14.26 -12.17 21.81
CA ARG A 270 15.01 -12.19 20.56
C ARG A 270 14.13 -12.23 19.32
N LEU A 271 13.04 -12.99 19.36
CA LEU A 271 12.16 -13.14 18.19
C LEU A 271 11.29 -11.90 17.98
N ASN A 272 10.75 -11.34 19.05
CA ASN A 272 10.00 -10.09 18.96
C ASN A 272 10.91 -8.91 18.57
N ILE A 273 12.16 -8.85 19.02
CA ILE A 273 13.11 -7.86 18.54
C ILE A 273 13.31 -7.98 17.01
N ALA A 274 13.49 -9.21 16.50
CA ALA A 274 13.63 -9.41 15.05
C ALA A 274 12.36 -8.98 14.28
N TYR A 275 11.18 -9.25 14.82
CA TYR A 275 9.90 -8.80 14.24
C TYR A 275 9.76 -7.28 14.28
N GLN A 276 10.03 -6.65 15.40
CA GLN A 276 9.94 -5.19 15.58
C GLN A 276 10.92 -4.45 14.65
N ASN A 277 12.18 -4.91 14.58
CA ASN A 277 13.16 -4.38 13.62
C ASN A 277 12.73 -4.60 12.17
N GLY A 278 12.07 -5.74 11.91
CA GLY A 278 11.50 -6.04 10.60
C GLY A 278 10.37 -5.08 10.21
N LEU A 279 9.53 -4.69 11.15
CA LEU A 279 8.48 -3.70 10.95
C LEU A 279 9.06 -2.34 10.58
N GLU A 280 10.11 -1.88 11.30
CA GLU A 280 10.83 -0.64 10.96
C GLU A 280 11.47 -0.74 9.57
N THR A 281 12.14 -1.86 9.27
CA THR A 281 12.76 -2.11 7.95
C THR A 281 11.73 -2.04 6.83
N LEU A 282 10.55 -2.62 7.01
CA LEU A 282 9.49 -2.58 6.01
C LEU A 282 8.93 -1.16 5.82
N ALA A 283 8.73 -0.43 6.91
CA ALA A 283 8.31 0.96 6.87
C ALA A 283 9.32 1.82 6.11
N ASP A 284 10.59 1.77 6.45
CA ASP A 284 11.67 2.52 5.79
C ASP A 284 11.79 2.14 4.30
N ALA A 285 11.69 0.85 3.96
CA ALA A 285 11.74 0.37 2.58
C ALA A 285 10.60 0.91 1.70
N THR A 286 9.47 1.27 2.29
CA THR A 286 8.33 1.90 1.58
C THR A 286 8.38 3.42 1.59
N GLY A 287 9.33 4.03 2.30
CA GLY A 287 9.46 5.48 2.46
C GLY A 287 8.59 6.07 3.56
N GLY A 288 8.11 5.23 4.48
CA GLY A 288 7.43 5.64 5.71
C GLY A 288 8.35 5.60 6.93
N LYS A 289 7.78 5.31 8.10
CA LYS A 289 8.51 5.22 9.38
C LYS A 289 7.82 4.25 10.34
N GLY A 290 8.63 3.48 11.08
CA GLY A 290 8.19 2.69 12.23
C GLY A 290 8.46 3.41 13.56
N ASP A 291 7.63 3.14 14.57
CA ASP A 291 7.84 3.54 15.96
C ASP A 291 7.36 2.42 16.90
N ILE A 292 8.03 2.26 18.03
CA ILE A 292 7.78 1.16 18.96
C ILE A 292 7.64 1.72 20.37
N CYS A 293 6.42 1.69 20.92
CA CYS A 293 6.12 2.18 22.25
C CYS A 293 6.68 1.23 23.31
N ARG A 294 7.32 1.77 24.32
CA ARG A 294 7.86 1.02 25.46
C ARG A 294 6.89 0.93 26.62
N SER A 295 5.90 1.81 26.62
CA SER A 295 4.84 1.88 27.63
C SER A 295 3.56 2.42 26.99
N GLU A 296 2.42 2.15 27.66
CA GLU A 296 1.11 2.69 27.28
C GLU A 296 1.14 4.24 27.19
N ALA A 297 1.87 4.90 28.05
CA ALA A 297 1.96 6.36 28.08
C ALA A 297 2.58 6.98 26.82
N GLU A 298 3.37 6.22 26.06
CA GLU A 298 3.99 6.66 24.80
C GLU A 298 3.04 6.56 23.60
N ILE A 299 1.96 5.77 23.69
CA ILE A 299 1.05 5.51 22.57
C ILE A 299 0.44 6.78 21.97
N PRO A 300 -0.09 7.73 22.77
CA PRO A 300 -0.66 8.95 22.21
C PRO A 300 0.35 9.78 21.41
N GLU A 301 1.58 9.89 21.92
CA GLU A 301 2.64 10.64 21.26
C GLU A 301 3.09 9.94 19.96
N ALA A 302 3.30 8.62 20.00
CA ALA A 302 3.69 7.83 18.82
C ALA A 302 2.64 7.92 17.72
N VAL A 303 1.35 7.75 18.03
CA VAL A 303 0.26 7.89 17.06
C VAL A 303 0.21 9.30 16.49
N SER A 304 0.29 10.33 17.34
CA SER A 304 0.28 11.74 16.92
C SER A 304 1.48 12.05 16.01
N ALA A 305 2.68 11.58 16.35
CA ALA A 305 3.87 11.75 15.54
C ALA A 305 3.71 11.13 14.14
N MET A 306 3.08 9.94 14.02
CA MET A 306 2.80 9.34 12.73
C MET A 306 1.80 10.14 11.90
N PHE A 307 0.71 10.60 12.51
CA PHE A 307 -0.24 11.49 11.83
C PHE A 307 0.42 12.80 11.35
N ALA A 308 1.28 13.39 12.16
CA ALA A 308 2.03 14.58 11.78
C ALA A 308 2.98 14.32 10.60
N ARG A 309 3.73 13.21 10.63
CA ARG A 309 4.62 12.81 9.51
C ARG A 309 3.83 12.56 8.23
N ILE A 310 2.74 11.81 8.31
CA ILE A 310 1.85 11.54 7.18
C ILE A 310 1.26 12.84 6.62
N SER A 311 0.82 13.76 7.48
CA SER A 311 0.26 15.05 7.05
C SER A 311 1.29 15.90 6.31
N ASN A 312 2.56 15.84 6.71
CA ASN A 312 3.68 16.56 6.10
C ASN A 312 4.38 15.79 4.98
N ALA A 313 3.88 14.59 4.62
CA ALA A 313 4.44 13.82 3.53
C ALA A 313 4.14 14.45 2.17
N TRP A 314 5.04 14.20 1.22
CA TRP A 314 4.95 14.59 -0.18
C TRP A 314 4.79 13.37 -1.06
N ARG A 315 4.07 13.51 -2.15
CA ARG A 315 4.01 12.55 -3.24
C ARG A 315 4.65 13.18 -4.46
N LEU A 316 5.80 12.68 -4.86
CA LEU A 316 6.55 13.17 -6.01
C LEU A 316 6.34 12.21 -7.19
N THR A 317 5.97 12.75 -8.35
CA THR A 317 5.81 11.96 -9.57
C THR A 317 7.03 12.17 -10.46
N LEU A 318 7.77 11.10 -10.71
CA LEU A 318 8.97 11.09 -11.54
C LEU A 318 8.68 10.41 -12.88
N ALA A 319 9.34 10.90 -13.94
CA ALA A 319 9.32 10.25 -15.25
C ALA A 319 10.37 9.13 -15.28
N LEU A 320 9.93 7.88 -15.42
CA LEU A 320 10.86 6.77 -15.66
C LEU A 320 11.22 6.67 -17.14
N PRO A 321 12.50 6.41 -17.47
CA PRO A 321 12.85 5.98 -18.81
C PRO A 321 12.16 4.64 -19.09
N THR A 322 11.65 4.47 -20.31
CA THR A 322 10.99 3.24 -20.78
C THR A 322 11.92 2.04 -20.63
N ARG A 323 11.42 0.94 -20.02
CA ARG A 323 12.10 -0.34 -19.81
C ARG A 323 13.18 -0.36 -18.72
N ILE A 324 12.73 -0.21 -17.46
CA ILE A 324 13.58 -0.54 -16.31
C ILE A 324 13.03 -1.82 -15.69
N HIS A 325 13.81 -2.91 -15.75
CA HIS A 325 13.48 -4.22 -15.18
C HIS A 325 14.27 -4.55 -13.91
N TYR A 326 14.95 -3.57 -13.31
CA TYR A 326 15.82 -3.76 -12.15
C TYR A 326 15.49 -2.74 -11.04
N ASN A 327 16.03 -2.97 -9.86
CA ASN A 327 15.92 -2.02 -8.75
C ASN A 327 16.51 -0.66 -9.13
N ILE A 328 15.70 0.38 -8.95
CA ILE A 328 16.10 1.76 -9.17
C ILE A 328 16.51 2.35 -7.84
N GLN A 329 17.72 2.84 -7.77
CA GLN A 329 18.15 3.69 -6.67
C GLN A 329 17.65 5.12 -6.90
N ILE A 330 16.98 5.67 -5.89
CA ILE A 330 16.38 7.00 -5.92
C ILE A 330 17.18 7.90 -4.99
N HIS A 331 17.56 9.06 -5.50
CA HIS A 331 18.13 10.14 -4.71
C HIS A 331 17.23 11.36 -4.85
N LEU A 332 16.88 11.97 -3.73
CA LEU A 332 16.11 13.21 -3.68
C LEU A 332 16.91 14.25 -2.92
N SER A 333 16.81 15.50 -3.36
CA SER A 333 17.27 16.68 -2.62
C SER A 333 16.17 17.75 -2.68
N ALA A 334 16.20 18.64 -1.72
CA ALA A 334 15.28 19.77 -1.64
C ALA A 334 16.05 21.00 -1.18
N PRO A 335 16.69 21.74 -2.12
CA PRO A 335 17.47 22.90 -1.79
C PRO A 335 16.61 24.02 -1.17
N CYS A 336 17.15 24.64 -0.13
CA CYS A 336 16.58 25.75 0.59
C CYS A 336 17.66 26.79 0.90
N GLY A 337 17.85 27.78 0.02
CA GLY A 337 18.96 28.69 0.10
C GLY A 337 20.28 27.97 -0.15
N ASP A 338 21.21 28.10 0.79
CA ASP A 338 22.55 27.48 0.70
C ASP A 338 22.59 26.06 1.31
N GLU A 339 21.52 25.58 1.93
CA GLU A 339 21.42 24.28 2.58
C GLU A 339 20.32 23.42 1.96
N ASP A 340 20.48 22.09 2.03
CA ASP A 340 19.43 21.15 1.69
C ASP A 340 18.53 20.84 2.90
N LEU A 341 17.23 20.77 2.69
CA LEU A 341 16.28 20.29 3.71
C LEU A 341 16.58 18.82 4.04
N ARG A 342 16.49 18.48 5.32
CA ARG A 342 16.50 17.07 5.75
C ARG A 342 15.22 16.39 5.34
N ILE A 343 15.33 15.47 4.41
CA ILE A 343 14.22 14.72 3.86
C ILE A 343 14.47 13.22 4.02
N SER A 344 13.40 12.48 4.27
CA SER A 344 13.37 11.02 4.21
C SER A 344 12.50 10.59 3.05
N TRP A 345 12.95 9.58 2.31
CA TRP A 345 12.25 9.07 1.14
C TRP A 345 12.52 7.61 0.92
N ARG A 346 11.75 7.01 0.04
CA ARG A 346 12.00 5.66 -0.44
C ARG A 346 13.25 5.64 -1.34
N THR A 347 14.29 4.95 -0.92
CA THR A 347 15.58 4.92 -1.62
C THR A 347 15.62 3.96 -2.81
N HIS A 348 14.75 2.93 -2.84
CA HIS A 348 14.74 1.92 -3.88
C HIS A 348 13.32 1.61 -4.34
N LEU A 349 13.14 1.38 -5.62
CA LEU A 349 11.88 0.99 -6.25
C LEU A 349 12.15 -0.07 -7.32
N ARG A 350 11.28 -1.09 -7.38
CA ARG A 350 11.24 -2.05 -8.47
C ARG A 350 9.96 -1.84 -9.27
N PRO A 351 10.00 -1.24 -10.46
CA PRO A 351 8.80 -1.07 -11.27
C PRO A 351 8.15 -2.41 -11.59
N LYS A 352 6.80 -2.46 -11.61
CA LYS A 352 6.10 -3.64 -12.13
C LYS A 352 6.41 -3.78 -13.62
N GLU A 353 6.70 -4.98 -14.05
CA GLU A 353 6.67 -5.35 -15.47
C GLU A 353 5.25 -5.12 -15.96
N GLY A 354 5.10 -4.23 -16.96
CA GLY A 354 3.82 -3.92 -17.58
C GLY A 354 3.36 -4.99 -18.54
#